data_25cb02b38cb6ca541972990e2e8a858b
#
_entry.id   25cb02b38cb6ca541972990e2e8a858b
#
_cell.length_a   1.000
_cell.length_b   1.000
_cell.length_c   1.000
_cell.angle_alpha   90.00
_cell.angle_beta   90.00
_cell.angle_gamma   90.00
#
_symmetry.space_group_name_H-M   'P 1'
#
loop_
_entity.id
_entity.type
_entity.pdbx_description
1 polymer ?
#
loop_
_entity_poly.entity_id
_entity_poly.type
_entity_poly.pdbx_seq_one_letter_code
_entity_poly.pdbx_strand_id
1 'polypeptide(L)'
;GDWIKNSRDGLTICDATSAAFAMDIDWSKLDVGTFSWQKSLGGEAGHGMIIFSPRAVDRIKTYSPNWPIPKLFQLKKNNEINLDIFSGSTINTPSMICVEDFLDVLNWTKEIGGLEELIRRSKDNLNTIKDWVLSSNWVDFLCEDHKNLSNTSICLKLIDHKLITKSQQTKNMI
;
A
#
# COMPACT_ATOMS: atom_id res chain seq x y z
N GLY A 1 -5.62 4.02 12.58
CA GLY A 1 -6.22 2.72 12.94
C GLY A 1 -6.86 2.65 14.31
N ASP A 2 -6.91 3.77 15.09
CA ASP A 2 -7.42 3.75 16.50
C ASP A 2 -8.92 3.47 16.58
N TRP A 3 -9.66 3.73 15.50
CA TRP A 3 -11.08 3.39 15.35
C TRP A 3 -11.34 1.88 15.16
N ILE A 4 -10.32 1.07 14.88
CA ILE A 4 -10.46 -0.37 14.71
C ILE A 4 -10.56 -1.03 16.09
N LYS A 5 -11.73 -1.56 16.41
CA LYS A 5 -11.98 -2.24 17.69
C LYS A 5 -11.46 -3.68 17.65
N ASN A 6 -10.89 -4.15 18.77
CA ASN A 6 -10.46 -5.54 18.89
C ASN A 6 -11.67 -6.51 18.84
N SER A 7 -12.78 -6.13 19.47
CA SER A 7 -14.04 -6.87 19.37
C SER A 7 -14.85 -6.34 18.19
N ARG A 8 -14.84 -7.08 17.08
CA ARG A 8 -15.59 -6.80 15.84
C ARG A 8 -15.94 -8.09 15.12
N ASP A 9 -17.08 -8.12 14.44
CA ASP A 9 -17.53 -9.31 13.67
C ASP A 9 -16.91 -9.35 12.26
N GLY A 10 -16.72 -8.19 11.64
CA GLY A 10 -16.11 -8.06 10.32
C GLY A 10 -14.60 -8.20 10.34
N LEU A 11 -13.99 -8.41 9.17
CA LEU A 11 -12.55 -8.36 8.96
C LEU A 11 -12.11 -6.94 8.58
N THR A 12 -10.93 -6.55 9.06
CA THR A 12 -10.25 -5.33 8.60
C THR A 12 -9.31 -5.68 7.47
N ILE A 13 -9.60 -5.19 6.29
CA ILE A 13 -8.79 -5.40 5.08
C ILE A 13 -8.14 -4.06 4.71
N CYS A 14 -6.84 -4.07 4.50
CA CYS A 14 -6.07 -2.87 4.17
C CYS A 14 -5.23 -3.10 2.92
N ASP A 15 -5.43 -2.26 1.91
CA ASP A 15 -4.41 -2.07 0.88
C ASP A 15 -3.37 -1.09 1.43
N ALA A 16 -2.22 -1.62 1.78
CA ALA A 16 -1.11 -0.88 2.35
C ALA A 16 -0.04 -0.53 1.30
N THR A 17 -0.34 -0.59 0.01
CA THR A 17 0.65 -0.37 -1.07
C THR A 17 1.43 0.93 -0.89
N SER A 18 0.78 2.01 -0.48
CA SER A 18 1.45 3.31 -0.26
C SER A 18 2.00 3.49 1.15
N ALA A 19 1.66 2.61 2.09
CA ALA A 19 2.07 2.72 3.49
C ALA A 19 3.18 1.73 3.86
N ALA A 20 3.17 0.54 3.27
CA ALA A 20 4.18 -0.48 3.55
C ALA A 20 5.59 0.05 3.24
N PHE A 21 6.50 -0.14 4.17
CA PHE A 21 7.90 0.35 4.16
C PHE A 21 8.07 1.88 4.20
N ALA A 22 6.97 2.65 4.26
CA ALA A 22 7.01 4.11 4.37
C ALA A 22 6.43 4.64 5.68
N MET A 23 5.54 3.88 6.28
CA MET A 23 4.83 4.25 7.50
C MET A 23 4.88 3.11 8.51
N ASP A 24 4.79 3.45 9.78
CA ASP A 24 4.59 2.48 10.84
C ASP A 24 3.13 1.98 10.80
N ILE A 25 2.97 0.68 10.57
CA ILE A 25 1.67 0.01 10.46
C ILE A 25 1.49 -0.92 11.66
N ASP A 26 0.43 -0.70 12.42
CA ASP A 26 0.01 -1.63 13.47
C ASP A 26 -0.69 -2.85 12.82
N TRP A 27 0.10 -3.83 12.43
CA TRP A 27 -0.37 -5.06 11.81
C TRP A 27 -1.29 -5.88 12.71
N SER A 28 -1.23 -5.70 14.04
CA SER A 28 -2.10 -6.41 14.99
C SER A 28 -3.59 -6.05 14.84
N LYS A 29 -3.88 -4.88 14.25
CA LYS A 29 -5.24 -4.40 13.97
C LYS A 29 -5.79 -4.85 12.62
N LEU A 30 -4.96 -5.44 11.77
CA LEU A 30 -5.33 -5.85 10.42
C LEU A 30 -5.60 -7.36 10.36
N ASP A 31 -6.65 -7.75 9.65
CA ASP A 31 -6.95 -9.15 9.39
C ASP A 31 -6.38 -9.58 8.03
N VAL A 32 -6.40 -8.69 7.05
CA VAL A 32 -5.78 -8.88 5.74
C VAL A 32 -5.03 -7.60 5.38
N GLY A 33 -3.76 -7.71 5.13
CA GLY A 33 -2.93 -6.66 4.55
C GLY A 33 -2.42 -7.06 3.18
N THR A 34 -2.48 -6.16 2.22
CA THR A 34 -1.88 -6.35 0.89
C THR A 34 -1.09 -5.14 0.49
N PHE A 35 -0.02 -5.35 -0.27
CA PHE A 35 0.76 -4.28 -0.88
C PHE A 35 1.47 -4.78 -2.13
N SER A 36 1.62 -3.90 -3.09
CA SER A 36 2.46 -4.10 -4.28
C SER A 36 3.81 -3.41 -4.11
N TRP A 37 4.77 -3.73 -4.96
CA TRP A 37 6.19 -3.38 -4.76
C TRP A 37 6.60 -2.02 -5.33
N GLN A 38 5.72 -1.32 -6.05
CA GLN A 38 6.05 -0.12 -6.84
C GLN A 38 6.16 1.20 -6.05
N LYS A 39 5.90 1.21 -4.74
CA LYS A 39 5.97 2.44 -3.92
C LYS A 39 7.34 2.57 -3.25
N SER A 40 7.43 2.48 -1.94
CA SER A 40 8.67 2.69 -1.19
C SER A 40 9.83 1.80 -1.61
N LEU A 41 9.56 0.59 -2.07
CA LEU A 41 10.59 -0.34 -2.50
C LEU A 41 11.01 -0.15 -3.96
N GLY A 42 10.30 0.68 -4.74
CA GLY A 42 10.68 1.03 -6.10
C GLY A 42 10.63 -0.10 -7.14
N GLY A 43 9.98 -1.23 -6.83
CA GLY A 43 9.83 -2.36 -7.74
C GLY A 43 8.69 -2.19 -8.74
N GLU A 44 8.39 -3.25 -9.48
CA GLU A 44 7.31 -3.29 -10.46
C GLU A 44 5.94 -3.49 -9.81
N ALA A 45 4.89 -2.90 -10.41
CA ALA A 45 3.51 -2.99 -9.92
C ALA A 45 2.82 -4.35 -10.17
N GLY A 46 3.42 -5.23 -10.97
CA GLY A 46 2.82 -6.49 -11.41
C GLY A 46 2.76 -7.57 -10.33
N HIS A 47 3.43 -7.40 -9.21
CA HIS A 47 3.54 -8.35 -8.11
C HIS A 47 3.24 -7.66 -6.78
N GLY A 48 2.89 -8.48 -5.78
CA GLY A 48 2.62 -7.97 -4.45
C GLY A 48 2.57 -9.10 -3.41
N MET A 49 2.36 -8.70 -2.19
CA MET A 49 2.23 -9.59 -1.04
C MET A 49 0.83 -9.50 -0.45
N ILE A 50 0.38 -10.61 0.11
CA ILE A 50 -0.82 -10.65 0.93
C ILE A 50 -0.49 -11.33 2.26
N ILE A 51 -0.95 -10.72 3.34
CA ILE A 51 -0.72 -11.17 4.71
C ILE A 51 -2.08 -11.43 5.35
N PHE A 52 -2.22 -12.59 5.99
CA PHE A 52 -3.44 -12.97 6.70
C PHE A 52 -3.20 -13.09 8.20
N SER A 53 -4.11 -12.54 9.00
CA SER A 53 -4.21 -12.85 10.42
C SER A 53 -4.78 -14.26 10.63
N PRO A 54 -4.58 -14.89 11.80
CA PRO A 54 -5.25 -16.14 12.15
C PRO A 54 -6.77 -16.06 12.00
N ARG A 55 -7.37 -14.92 12.35
CA ARG A 55 -8.80 -14.67 12.21
C ARG A 55 -9.27 -14.66 10.76
N ALA A 56 -8.49 -14.11 9.84
CA ALA A 56 -8.78 -14.16 8.41
C ALA A 56 -8.69 -15.60 7.88
N VAL A 57 -7.70 -16.36 8.33
CA VAL A 57 -7.55 -17.79 7.99
C VAL A 57 -8.77 -18.59 8.46
N ASP A 58 -9.22 -18.40 9.69
CA ASP A 58 -10.44 -19.06 10.23
C ASP A 58 -11.68 -18.68 9.42
N ARG A 59 -11.80 -17.43 8.99
CA ARG A 59 -12.91 -17.00 8.12
C ARG A 59 -12.85 -17.70 6.76
N ILE A 60 -11.67 -17.86 6.15
CA ILE A 60 -11.50 -18.58 4.89
C ILE A 60 -11.95 -20.03 5.05
N LYS A 61 -11.62 -20.70 6.15
CA LYS A 61 -12.02 -22.08 6.43
C LYS A 61 -13.54 -22.24 6.62
N THR A 62 -14.13 -21.36 7.37
CA THR A 62 -15.53 -21.48 7.80
C THR A 62 -16.56 -20.90 6.84
N TYR A 63 -16.15 -19.96 5.98
CA TYR A 63 -17.06 -19.31 5.03
C TYR A 63 -17.11 -20.05 3.70
N SER A 64 -18.33 -20.25 3.19
CA SER A 64 -18.57 -20.76 1.84
C SER A 64 -19.48 -19.80 1.10
N PRO A 65 -19.01 -19.16 0.02
CA PRO A 65 -19.81 -18.23 -0.75
C PRO A 65 -20.94 -18.96 -1.50
N ASN A 66 -22.07 -18.27 -1.71
CA ASN A 66 -23.22 -18.80 -2.44
C ASN A 66 -23.06 -18.72 -3.97
N TRP A 67 -21.94 -18.20 -4.46
CA TRP A 67 -21.63 -18.04 -5.87
C TRP A 67 -20.24 -18.60 -6.19
N PRO A 68 -20.00 -18.97 -7.45
CA PRO A 68 -18.69 -19.42 -7.89
C PRO A 68 -17.64 -18.33 -7.70
N ILE A 69 -16.49 -18.69 -7.12
CA ILE A 69 -15.33 -17.81 -7.00
C ILE A 69 -14.38 -18.10 -8.16
N PRO A 70 -13.90 -17.06 -8.89
CA PRO A 70 -12.84 -17.22 -9.88
C PRO A 70 -11.63 -17.93 -9.28
N LYS A 71 -10.96 -18.79 -10.06
CA LYS A 71 -9.83 -19.61 -9.60
C LYS A 71 -8.74 -18.77 -8.92
N LEU A 72 -8.51 -17.56 -9.40
CA LEU A 72 -7.55 -16.60 -8.84
C LEU A 72 -7.82 -16.27 -7.37
N PHE A 73 -9.07 -16.28 -6.94
CA PHE A 73 -9.48 -15.93 -5.57
C PHE A 73 -9.79 -17.16 -4.71
N GLN A 74 -9.57 -18.36 -5.22
CA GLN A 74 -9.78 -19.61 -4.48
C GLN A 74 -8.60 -19.87 -3.54
N LEU A 75 -8.68 -19.34 -2.34
CA LEU A 75 -7.64 -19.50 -1.30
C LEU A 75 -7.83 -20.79 -0.47
N LYS A 76 -8.87 -21.57 -0.77
CA LYS A 76 -9.27 -22.75 -0.01
C LYS A 76 -9.30 -24.00 -0.89
N LYS A 77 -8.79 -25.11 -0.34
CA LYS A 77 -8.84 -26.46 -0.95
C LYS A 77 -9.27 -27.43 0.14
N ASN A 78 -10.32 -28.22 -0.09
CA ASN A 78 -10.85 -29.20 0.87
C ASN A 78 -11.15 -28.62 2.27
N ASN A 79 -11.79 -27.45 2.31
CA ASN A 79 -12.11 -26.68 3.53
C ASN A 79 -10.91 -26.21 4.37
N GLU A 80 -9.69 -26.35 3.87
CA GLU A 80 -8.48 -25.79 4.46
C GLU A 80 -7.87 -24.70 3.55
N ILE A 81 -7.07 -23.83 4.13
CA ILE A 81 -6.33 -22.85 3.33
C ILE A 81 -5.35 -23.59 2.40
N ASN A 82 -5.27 -23.15 1.17
CA ASN A 82 -4.32 -23.70 0.21
C ASN A 82 -2.91 -23.18 0.50
N LEU A 83 -2.15 -23.92 1.30
CA LEU A 83 -0.79 -23.55 1.69
C LEU A 83 0.21 -23.57 0.52
N ASP A 84 -0.10 -24.27 -0.57
CA ASP A 84 0.79 -24.34 -1.74
C ASP A 84 1.06 -22.96 -2.34
N ILE A 85 0.06 -22.06 -2.28
CA ILE A 85 0.18 -20.66 -2.75
C ILE A 85 1.29 -19.90 -1.97
N PHE A 86 1.41 -20.15 -0.68
CA PHE A 86 2.40 -19.51 0.19
C PHE A 86 3.79 -20.15 0.08
N SER A 87 3.87 -21.29 -0.61
CA SER A 87 5.11 -22.02 -0.91
C SER A 87 5.58 -21.82 -2.36
N GLY A 88 5.02 -20.80 -3.05
CA GLY A 88 5.42 -20.45 -4.41
C GLY A 88 4.62 -21.14 -5.53
N SER A 89 3.58 -21.93 -5.22
CA SER A 89 2.69 -22.53 -6.23
C SER A 89 1.63 -21.50 -6.66
N THR A 90 2.05 -20.56 -7.49
CA THR A 90 1.19 -19.50 -8.03
C THR A 90 0.41 -19.98 -9.26
N ILE A 91 -0.74 -19.34 -9.54
CA ILE A 91 -1.57 -19.67 -10.72
C ILE A 91 -0.84 -19.33 -12.01
N ASN A 92 -0.18 -18.16 -12.03
CA ASN A 92 0.64 -17.71 -13.15
C ASN A 92 2.11 -17.72 -12.72
N THR A 93 3.00 -18.05 -13.66
CA THR A 93 4.44 -17.92 -13.42
C THR A 93 4.78 -16.46 -13.12
N PRO A 94 5.40 -16.16 -11.98
CA PRO A 94 5.83 -14.79 -11.68
C PRO A 94 6.94 -14.35 -12.63
N SER A 95 7.06 -13.04 -12.86
CA SER A 95 8.20 -12.47 -13.55
C SER A 95 9.44 -12.62 -12.69
N MET A 96 10.41 -13.41 -13.14
CA MET A 96 11.64 -13.65 -12.37
C MET A 96 12.44 -12.38 -12.18
N ILE A 97 12.46 -11.47 -13.16
CA ILE A 97 13.16 -10.19 -13.02
C ILE A 97 12.55 -9.33 -11.91
N CYS A 98 11.21 -9.27 -11.83
CA CYS A 98 10.55 -8.53 -10.74
C CYS A 98 10.84 -9.15 -9.37
N VAL A 99 10.99 -10.48 -9.29
CA VAL A 99 11.32 -11.16 -8.04
C VAL A 99 12.76 -10.88 -7.64
N GLU A 100 13.71 -10.91 -8.58
CA GLU A 100 15.12 -10.59 -8.33
C GLU A 100 15.30 -9.14 -7.92
N ASP A 101 14.65 -8.19 -8.60
CA ASP A 101 14.64 -6.78 -8.22
C ASP A 101 14.11 -6.58 -6.79
N PHE A 102 13.05 -7.29 -6.42
CA PHE A 102 12.49 -7.21 -5.08
C PHE A 102 13.44 -7.79 -4.02
N LEU A 103 14.13 -8.89 -4.32
CA LEU A 103 15.12 -9.49 -3.42
C LEU A 103 16.33 -8.56 -3.23
N ASP A 104 16.80 -7.93 -4.30
CA ASP A 104 17.89 -6.96 -4.25
C ASP A 104 17.52 -5.77 -3.36
N VAL A 105 16.33 -5.18 -3.57
CA VAL A 105 15.84 -4.07 -2.74
C VAL A 105 15.69 -4.48 -1.28
N LEU A 106 15.25 -5.69 -0.97
CA LEU A 106 15.17 -6.17 0.41
C LEU A 106 16.55 -6.31 1.05
N ASN A 107 17.56 -6.76 0.30
CA ASN A 107 18.94 -6.83 0.78
C ASN A 107 19.50 -5.42 1.01
N TRP A 108 19.35 -4.52 0.05
CA TRP A 108 19.72 -3.11 0.23
C TRP A 108 19.03 -2.47 1.44
N THR A 109 17.73 -2.75 1.64
CA THR A 109 16.98 -2.28 2.81
C THR A 109 17.63 -2.71 4.12
N LYS A 110 18.07 -3.98 4.22
CA LYS A 110 18.79 -4.48 5.42
C LYS A 110 20.11 -3.75 5.63
N GLU A 111 20.87 -3.52 4.56
CA GLU A 111 22.18 -2.84 4.61
C GLU A 111 22.07 -1.40 5.10
N ILE A 112 21.04 -0.66 4.70
CA ILE A 112 20.87 0.75 5.08
C ILE A 112 20.28 0.97 6.48
N GLY A 113 19.86 -0.10 7.19
CA GLY A 113 19.27 0.01 8.54
C GLY A 113 17.82 -0.46 8.65
N GLY A 114 17.30 -1.17 7.65
CA GLY A 114 16.00 -1.85 7.70
C GLY A 114 14.80 -0.93 7.55
N LEU A 115 13.67 -1.40 8.07
CA LEU A 115 12.37 -0.72 7.97
C LEU A 115 12.39 0.69 8.59
N GLU A 116 13.04 0.85 9.74
CA GLU A 116 13.09 2.15 10.44
C GLU A 116 13.76 3.23 9.58
N GLU A 117 14.83 2.86 8.88
CA GLU A 117 15.53 3.78 7.99
C GLU A 117 14.67 4.14 6.76
N LEU A 118 13.95 3.20 6.15
CA LEU A 118 13.03 3.50 5.06
C LEU A 118 11.92 4.45 5.50
N ILE A 119 11.32 4.22 6.67
CA ILE A 119 10.30 5.11 7.24
C ILE A 119 10.88 6.50 7.50
N ARG A 120 12.10 6.58 8.05
CA ARG A 120 12.79 7.85 8.29
C ARG A 120 12.99 8.63 6.98
N ARG A 121 13.54 7.99 5.95
CA ARG A 121 13.73 8.60 4.61
C ARG A 121 12.43 9.11 4.00
N SER A 122 11.36 8.32 4.09
CA SER A 122 10.04 8.74 3.60
C SER A 122 9.50 9.96 4.35
N LYS A 123 9.72 10.04 5.66
CA LYS A 123 9.36 11.21 6.48
C LYS A 123 10.18 12.44 6.11
N ASP A 124 11.49 12.28 5.90
CA ASP A 124 12.38 13.37 5.51
C ASP A 124 12.01 13.94 4.14
N ASN A 125 11.67 13.08 3.19
CA ASN A 125 11.17 13.49 1.87
C ASN A 125 9.87 14.30 1.99
N LEU A 126 8.91 13.84 2.81
CA LEU A 126 7.68 14.59 3.08
C LEU A 126 7.98 15.95 3.71
N ASN A 127 8.91 16.02 4.67
CA ASN A 127 9.28 17.26 5.33
C ASN A 127 9.88 18.28 4.33
N THR A 128 10.75 17.80 3.44
CA THR A 128 11.29 18.63 2.36
C THR A 128 10.18 19.25 1.49
N ILE A 129 9.16 18.46 1.15
CA ILE A 129 8.02 18.95 0.37
C ILE A 129 7.15 19.92 1.20
N LYS A 130 6.97 19.65 2.50
CA LYS A 130 6.25 20.58 3.39
C LYS A 130 6.92 21.95 3.44
N ASP A 131 8.24 21.98 3.60
CA ASP A 131 9.00 23.23 3.65
C ASP A 131 8.89 24.01 2.33
N TRP A 132 8.94 23.30 1.20
CA TRP A 132 8.73 23.89 -0.11
C TRP A 132 7.31 24.44 -0.29
N VAL A 133 6.27 23.71 0.11
CA VAL A 133 4.88 24.17 0.03
C VAL A 133 4.67 25.41 0.91
N LEU A 134 5.20 25.40 2.13
CA LEU A 134 5.11 26.54 3.06
C LEU A 134 5.82 27.81 2.53
N SER A 135 6.88 27.64 1.73
CA SER A 135 7.60 28.75 1.10
C SER A 135 6.98 29.22 -0.22
N SER A 136 5.97 28.50 -0.71
CA SER A 136 5.31 28.77 -2.00
C SER A 136 3.98 29.49 -1.80
N ASN A 137 3.66 30.41 -2.70
CA ASN A 137 2.40 31.19 -2.66
C ASN A 137 1.34 30.75 -3.67
N TRP A 138 1.61 29.68 -4.45
CA TRP A 138 0.76 29.24 -5.54
C TRP A 138 0.28 27.79 -5.40
N VAL A 139 0.80 27.04 -4.43
CA VAL A 139 0.50 25.62 -4.18
C VAL A 139 0.20 25.39 -2.70
N ASP A 140 -0.66 24.42 -2.42
CA ASP A 140 -0.97 23.97 -1.07
C ASP A 140 -1.27 22.46 -1.09
N PHE A 141 -1.31 21.81 0.06
CA PHE A 141 -1.75 20.44 0.17
C PHE A 141 -3.24 20.30 -0.15
N LEU A 142 -3.58 19.24 -0.88
CA LEU A 142 -4.99 18.90 -1.11
C LEU A 142 -5.67 18.43 0.18
N CYS A 143 -4.94 17.72 1.03
CA CYS A 143 -5.40 17.25 2.33
C CYS A 143 -5.35 18.41 3.36
N GLU A 144 -6.50 18.76 3.92
CA GLU A 144 -6.62 19.86 4.90
C GLU A 144 -6.02 19.48 6.27
N ASP A 145 -6.20 18.23 6.70
CA ASP A 145 -5.57 17.75 7.94
C ASP A 145 -4.20 17.16 7.64
N HIS A 146 -3.16 17.91 7.90
CA HIS A 146 -1.77 17.52 7.65
C HIS A 146 -1.31 16.28 8.42
N LYS A 147 -2.07 15.79 9.42
CA LYS A 147 -1.81 14.52 10.10
C LYS A 147 -2.12 13.32 9.20
N ASN A 148 -2.96 13.52 8.19
CA ASN A 148 -3.39 12.49 7.23
C ASN A 148 -2.62 12.55 5.91
N LEU A 149 -1.55 13.34 5.82
CA LEU A 149 -0.70 13.38 4.63
C LEU A 149 0.02 12.03 4.44
N SER A 150 -0.05 11.51 3.21
CA SER A 150 0.80 10.38 2.80
C SER A 150 2.23 10.86 2.58
N ASN A 151 3.20 10.07 2.99
CA ASN A 151 4.63 10.32 2.72
C ASN A 151 5.16 9.62 1.47
N THR A 152 4.28 8.98 0.69
CA THR A 152 4.62 8.33 -0.59
C THR A 152 3.82 8.85 -1.78
N SER A 153 2.59 9.30 -1.56
CA SER A 153 1.71 9.84 -2.60
C SER A 153 1.15 11.17 -2.12
N ILE A 154 1.87 12.25 -2.41
CA ILE A 154 1.55 13.58 -1.91
C ILE A 154 0.70 14.29 -2.96
N CYS A 155 -0.55 14.64 -2.57
CA CYS A 155 -1.48 15.37 -3.43
C CYS A 155 -1.43 16.87 -3.11
N LEU A 156 -1.17 17.67 -4.13
CA LEU A 156 -1.11 19.12 -4.07
C LEU A 156 -2.27 19.74 -4.86
N LYS A 157 -2.66 20.94 -4.49
CA LYS A 157 -3.64 21.78 -5.19
C LYS A 157 -3.01 23.13 -5.56
N LEU A 158 -3.39 23.67 -6.70
CA LEU A 158 -3.05 25.03 -7.08
C LEU A 158 -3.96 26.01 -6.33
N ILE A 159 -3.39 27.06 -5.76
CA ILE A 159 -4.13 28.13 -5.07
C ILE A 159 -4.04 29.46 -5.81
N ASP A 160 -3.14 29.62 -6.78
CA ASP A 160 -3.06 30.80 -7.65
C ASP A 160 -4.15 30.74 -8.73
N HIS A 161 -5.06 31.71 -8.72
CA HIS A 161 -6.19 31.78 -9.67
C HIS A 161 -5.76 31.83 -11.13
N LYS A 162 -4.64 32.46 -11.45
CA LYS A 162 -4.11 32.54 -12.83
C LYS A 162 -3.68 31.17 -13.33
N LEU A 163 -3.02 30.38 -12.48
CA LEU A 163 -2.58 29.03 -12.79
C LEU A 163 -3.76 28.07 -12.91
N ILE A 164 -4.76 28.20 -12.04
CA ILE A 164 -5.98 27.39 -12.07
C ILE A 164 -6.72 27.61 -13.39
N THR A 165 -6.95 28.87 -13.79
CA THR A 165 -7.64 29.23 -15.04
C THR A 165 -6.90 28.68 -16.26
N LYS A 166 -5.56 28.82 -16.30
CA LYS A 166 -4.75 28.27 -17.37
C LYS A 166 -4.83 26.75 -17.46
N SER A 167 -4.79 26.05 -16.33
CA SER A 167 -4.93 24.58 -16.27
C SER A 167 -6.31 24.12 -16.76
N GLN A 168 -7.39 24.82 -16.43
CA GLN A 168 -8.73 24.52 -16.92
C GLN A 168 -8.87 24.75 -18.43
N GLN A 169 -8.29 25.85 -18.93
CA GLN A 169 -8.26 26.11 -20.37
C GLN A 169 -7.54 24.98 -21.15
N THR A 170 -6.40 24.51 -20.64
CA THR A 170 -5.65 23.42 -21.26
C THR A 170 -6.46 22.11 -21.29
N LYS A 171 -7.22 21.80 -20.22
CA LYS A 171 -8.10 20.61 -20.19
C LYS A 171 -9.25 20.68 -21.19
N ASN A 172 -9.73 21.88 -21.51
CA ASN A 172 -10.80 22.08 -22.48
C ASN A 172 -10.32 22.06 -23.95
N MET A 173 -9.00 21.98 -24.16
CA MET A 173 -8.37 21.93 -25.50
C MET A 173 -7.97 20.50 -25.93
N ILE A 174 -8.12 19.52 -25.01
CA ILE A 174 -7.90 18.08 -25.23
C ILE A 174 -9.25 17.37 -25.33
#